data_8b0f380f8bb5c854d66fcdd2ed66ab05
#
_entry.id   8b0f380f8bb5c854d66fcdd2ed66ab05
#
_cell.length_a   1.000
_cell.length_b   1.000
_cell.length_c   1.000
_cell.angle_alpha   90.00
_cell.angle_beta   90.00
_cell.angle_gamma   90.00
#
_symmetry.space_group_name_H-M   'P 1'
#
loop_
_entity.id
_entity.type
_entity.pdbx_description
1 polymer ?
#
loop_
_entity_poly.entity_id
_entity_poly.type
_entity_poly.pdbx_seq_one_letter_code
_entity_poly.pdbx_strand_id
1 'polypeptide(L)'
;MLTKRDQKYGETLRTLDAAMQDGSLPMTAIAGFGDLLAVDGAPKRKSYTSIRFRRGDWALGVNQNARSSVFESRTVARAGAMWEVVPFKTRNVYADYYTDYNDADLRIRFGVNNYGDERAPLASSRQGYFEDLDNNLRRNFYVDLE
;
A
#
# COMPACT_ATOMS: atom_id res chain seq x y z
N MET A 1 -2.77 -11.01 -9.34
CA MET A 1 -3.31 -12.12 -8.56
C MET A 1 -4.32 -11.55 -7.57
N LEU A 2 -5.58 -11.92 -7.68
CA LEU A 2 -6.62 -11.50 -6.73
C LEU A 2 -6.58 -12.47 -5.54
N THR A 3 -6.18 -11.99 -4.40
CA THR A 3 -6.15 -12.80 -3.18
C THR A 3 -7.42 -12.48 -2.39
N LYS A 4 -8.36 -13.41 -2.36
CA LYS A 4 -9.50 -13.35 -1.47
C LYS A 4 -9.04 -13.81 -0.08
N ARG A 5 -9.13 -12.95 0.90
CA ARG A 5 -8.89 -13.31 2.32
C ARG A 5 -10.24 -13.63 2.96
N ASP A 6 -10.70 -14.84 2.81
CA ASP A 6 -11.81 -15.36 3.61
C ASP A 6 -11.24 -15.92 4.92
N GLN A 7 -11.52 -15.26 6.03
CA GLN A 7 -11.35 -15.89 7.34
C GLN A 7 -12.53 -16.85 7.55
N LYS A 8 -12.23 -18.14 7.53
CA LYS A 8 -13.21 -19.13 7.98
C LYS A 8 -13.45 -18.92 9.47
N TYR A 9 -14.71 -18.72 9.84
CA TYR A 9 -15.12 -18.67 11.22
C TYR A 9 -14.70 -19.96 11.95
N GLY A 10 -13.86 -19.85 12.95
CA GLY A 10 -13.61 -20.93 13.90
C GLY A 10 -14.89 -21.23 14.69
N GLU A 11 -14.94 -22.39 15.37
CA GLU A 11 -16.08 -22.83 16.15
C GLU A 11 -16.54 -21.81 17.20
N THR A 12 -15.58 -21.16 17.87
CA THR A 12 -15.83 -20.10 18.85
C THR A 12 -16.62 -18.92 18.26
N LEU A 13 -16.37 -18.56 17.01
CA LEU A 13 -17.07 -17.45 16.36
C LEU A 13 -18.48 -17.80 15.95
N ARG A 14 -18.70 -19.05 15.51
CA ARG A 14 -20.05 -19.54 15.23
C ARG A 14 -20.91 -19.55 16.48
N THR A 15 -20.31 -19.91 17.62
CA THR A 15 -20.99 -19.89 18.93
C THR A 15 -21.32 -18.46 19.34
N LEU A 16 -20.40 -17.51 19.15
CA LEU A 16 -20.65 -16.09 19.44
C LEU A 16 -21.72 -15.48 18.52
N ASP A 17 -21.66 -15.79 17.22
CA ASP A 17 -22.64 -15.32 16.24
C ASP A 17 -24.04 -15.88 16.57
N ALA A 18 -24.13 -17.16 16.93
CA ALA A 18 -25.37 -17.77 17.37
C ALA A 18 -25.93 -17.12 18.65
N ALA A 19 -25.07 -16.84 19.64
CA ALA A 19 -25.47 -16.17 20.87
C ALA A 19 -25.89 -14.69 20.67
N MET A 20 -25.39 -14.03 19.66
CA MET A 20 -25.86 -12.70 19.24
C MET A 20 -27.21 -12.78 18.51
N GLN A 21 -27.41 -13.82 17.70
CA GLN A 21 -28.66 -14.00 16.94
C GLN A 21 -29.83 -14.45 17.84
N ASP A 22 -29.57 -15.24 18.89
CA ASP A 22 -30.60 -15.64 19.87
C ASP A 22 -30.86 -14.62 20.97
N GLY A 23 -30.12 -13.48 20.97
CA GLY A 23 -30.28 -12.38 21.94
C GLY A 23 -29.60 -12.62 23.28
N SER A 24 -28.85 -13.70 23.47
CA SER A 24 -28.06 -13.97 24.69
C SER A 24 -26.89 -12.99 24.86
N LEU A 25 -26.42 -12.42 23.74
CA LEU A 25 -25.40 -11.38 23.72
C LEU A 25 -25.87 -10.16 22.91
N PRO A 26 -25.46 -8.95 23.30
CA PRO A 26 -25.76 -7.76 22.51
C PRO A 26 -25.14 -7.87 21.12
N MET A 27 -25.86 -7.44 20.07
CA MET A 27 -25.36 -7.36 18.69
C MET A 27 -24.18 -6.41 18.64
N THR A 28 -22.98 -6.96 18.70
CA THR A 28 -21.73 -6.21 18.63
C THR A 28 -20.96 -6.65 17.40
N ALA A 29 -20.60 -5.71 16.54
CA ALA A 29 -19.75 -6.01 15.38
C ALA A 29 -18.40 -6.55 15.87
N ILE A 30 -18.09 -7.81 15.51
CA ILE A 30 -16.79 -8.41 15.80
C ILE A 30 -15.81 -7.89 14.75
N ALA A 31 -14.95 -6.93 15.14
CA ALA A 31 -13.97 -6.35 14.24
C ALA A 31 -12.96 -7.41 13.75
N GLY A 32 -12.65 -7.39 12.46
CA GLY A 32 -11.62 -8.25 11.87
C GLY A 32 -12.12 -9.60 11.34
N PHE A 33 -13.43 -9.84 11.32
CA PHE A 33 -14.03 -11.05 10.76
C PHE A 33 -14.81 -10.75 9.47
N GLY A 34 -14.79 -11.70 8.54
CA GLY A 34 -15.43 -11.58 7.24
C GLY A 34 -14.43 -11.36 6.10
N ASP A 35 -14.91 -10.82 5.00
CA ASP A 35 -14.06 -10.46 3.87
C ASP A 35 -13.30 -9.18 4.19
N LEU A 36 -12.02 -9.32 4.54
CA LEU A 36 -11.12 -8.20 4.80
C LEU A 36 -10.54 -7.58 3.53
N LEU A 37 -10.97 -8.03 2.37
CA LEU A 37 -10.50 -7.49 1.10
C LEU A 37 -11.04 -6.07 0.89
N ALA A 38 -10.14 -5.14 0.63
CA ALA A 38 -10.40 -3.71 0.56
C ALA A 38 -10.79 -3.04 1.90
N VAL A 39 -10.51 -3.68 3.04
CA VAL A 39 -10.80 -3.13 4.37
C VAL A 39 -9.52 -3.06 5.21
N ASP A 40 -9.40 -2.05 6.08
CA ASP A 40 -8.36 -1.88 7.11
C ASP A 40 -6.94 -2.16 6.61
N GLY A 41 -6.56 -1.54 5.52
CA GLY A 41 -5.21 -1.64 4.99
C GLY A 41 -4.94 -2.85 4.09
N ALA A 42 -5.95 -3.64 3.71
CA ALA A 42 -5.83 -4.76 2.78
C ALA A 42 -6.38 -4.42 1.38
N PRO A 43 -5.66 -3.68 0.52
CA PRO A 43 -6.20 -3.27 -0.77
C PRO A 43 -6.46 -4.46 -1.68
N LYS A 44 -7.55 -4.38 -2.45
CA LYS A 44 -7.97 -5.42 -3.40
C LYS A 44 -6.93 -5.66 -4.50
N ARG A 45 -6.22 -4.61 -4.91
CA ARG A 45 -5.20 -4.65 -5.95
C ARG A 45 -3.99 -3.82 -5.54
N LYS A 46 -2.80 -4.41 -5.72
CA LYS A 46 -1.52 -3.70 -5.70
C LYS A 46 -0.82 -4.00 -7.01
N SER A 47 -0.17 -3.03 -7.60
CA SER A 47 0.66 -3.22 -8.79
C SER A 47 1.99 -2.51 -8.63
N TYR A 48 3.02 -3.17 -9.13
CA TYR A 48 4.33 -2.60 -9.35
C TYR A 48 4.66 -2.74 -10.83
N THR A 49 5.03 -1.65 -11.47
CA THR A 49 5.43 -1.63 -12.87
C THR A 49 6.82 -0.99 -12.95
N SER A 50 7.73 -1.62 -13.67
CA SER A 50 9.08 -1.12 -13.89
C SER A 50 9.42 -1.20 -15.37
N ILE A 51 9.96 -0.11 -15.91
CA ILE A 51 10.49 -0.04 -17.26
C ILE A 51 11.93 0.46 -17.14
N ARG A 52 12.86 -0.24 -17.77
CA ARG A 52 14.26 0.14 -17.80
C ARG A 52 14.77 0.04 -19.23
N PHE A 53 15.48 1.08 -19.65
CA PHE A 53 16.18 1.13 -20.91
C PHE A 53 17.68 1.34 -20.65
N ARG A 54 18.54 0.56 -21.30
CA ARG A 54 20.00 0.69 -21.22
C ARG A 54 20.60 0.89 -22.59
N ARG A 55 21.54 1.83 -22.67
CA ARG A 55 22.37 2.07 -23.87
C ARG A 55 23.78 2.45 -23.44
N GLY A 56 24.75 1.60 -23.79
CA GLY A 56 26.14 1.78 -23.34
C GLY A 56 26.23 1.81 -21.81
N ASP A 57 26.89 2.80 -21.30
CA ASP A 57 27.15 2.99 -19.86
C ASP A 57 25.97 3.63 -19.11
N TRP A 58 24.89 3.97 -19.81
CA TRP A 58 23.73 4.60 -19.21
C TRP A 58 22.51 3.67 -19.19
N ALA A 59 21.79 3.69 -18.08
CA ALA A 59 20.45 3.14 -18.04
C ALA A 59 19.48 4.15 -17.41
N LEU A 60 18.28 4.22 -17.97
CA LEU A 60 17.18 5.03 -17.45
C LEU A 60 16.07 4.10 -16.99
N GLY A 61 15.45 4.38 -15.88
CA GLY A 61 14.35 3.59 -15.37
C GLY A 61 13.23 4.41 -14.77
N VAL A 62 12.02 3.87 -14.88
CA VAL A 62 10.80 4.40 -14.27
C VAL A 62 10.11 3.27 -13.53
N ASN A 63 9.74 3.50 -12.29
CA ASN A 63 8.97 2.57 -11.49
C ASN A 63 7.66 3.23 -11.06
N GLN A 64 6.58 2.46 -11.06
CA GLN A 64 5.28 2.88 -10.53
C GLN A 64 4.78 1.87 -9.51
N ASN A 65 4.44 2.34 -8.33
CA ASN A 65 3.65 1.62 -7.34
C ASN A 65 2.23 2.16 -7.35
N ALA A 66 1.23 1.30 -7.37
CA ALA A 66 -0.16 1.70 -7.29
C ALA A 66 -0.97 0.70 -6.48
N ARG A 67 -1.97 1.21 -5.75
CA ARG A 67 -2.96 0.40 -5.04
C ARG A 67 -4.38 0.91 -5.27
N SER A 68 -5.35 0.01 -5.13
CA SER A 68 -6.77 0.38 -5.11
C SER A 68 -7.14 1.09 -3.79
N SER A 69 -8.34 1.65 -3.73
CA SER A 69 -8.94 2.13 -2.49
C SER A 69 -9.04 1.03 -1.43
N VAL A 70 -9.13 1.46 -0.19
CA VAL A 70 -9.46 0.65 0.98
C VAL A 70 -10.49 1.38 1.82
N PHE A 71 -11.30 0.64 2.57
CA PHE A 71 -12.29 1.19 3.49
C PHE A 71 -11.81 1.00 4.94
N GLU A 72 -12.11 1.96 5.79
CA GLU A 72 -11.86 1.84 7.22
C GLU A 72 -13.12 1.36 7.94
N SER A 73 -13.01 0.21 8.62
CA SER A 73 -14.14 -0.37 9.35
C SER A 73 -14.51 0.41 10.61
N ARG A 74 -13.55 1.13 11.21
CA ARG A 74 -13.73 1.86 12.48
C ARG A 74 -14.18 3.31 12.30
N THR A 75 -13.96 3.87 11.12
CA THR A 75 -14.32 5.25 10.83
C THR A 75 -15.61 5.28 10.02
N VAL A 76 -16.65 5.79 10.63
CA VAL A 76 -17.96 5.95 9.96
C VAL A 76 -17.97 7.32 9.32
N ALA A 77 -18.04 7.36 7.99
CA ALA A 77 -18.28 8.61 7.27
C ALA A 77 -19.67 9.17 7.61
N ARG A 78 -19.88 10.46 7.31
CA ARG A 78 -21.18 11.09 7.45
C ARG A 78 -22.24 10.24 6.74
N ALA A 79 -23.34 9.91 7.41
CA ALA A 79 -24.43 9.03 6.92
C ALA A 79 -24.22 7.52 7.07
N GLY A 80 -23.32 7.05 7.94
CA GLY A 80 -23.18 5.63 8.25
C GLY A 80 -22.38 4.80 7.24
N ALA A 81 -21.77 5.44 6.23
CA ALA A 81 -20.87 4.76 5.29
C ALA A 81 -19.46 4.63 5.89
N MET A 82 -18.73 3.58 5.50
CA MET A 82 -17.31 3.46 5.83
C MET A 82 -16.50 4.56 5.11
N TRP A 83 -15.45 5.05 5.77
CA TRP A 83 -14.53 6.00 5.16
C TRP A 83 -13.71 5.33 4.06
N GLU A 84 -13.75 5.86 2.86
CA GLU A 84 -12.94 5.39 1.75
C GLU A 84 -11.60 6.14 1.69
N VAL A 85 -10.50 5.39 1.87
CA VAL A 85 -9.15 5.87 1.60
C VAL A 85 -8.87 5.65 0.12
N VAL A 86 -8.83 6.73 -0.62
CA VAL A 86 -8.76 6.71 -2.10
C VAL A 86 -7.55 5.95 -2.65
N PRO A 87 -7.57 5.53 -3.91
CA PRO A 87 -6.42 4.88 -4.55
C PRO A 87 -5.18 5.76 -4.46
N PHE A 88 -4.02 5.13 -4.33
CA PHE A 88 -2.74 5.83 -4.25
C PHE A 88 -1.74 5.27 -5.25
N LYS A 89 -0.94 6.15 -5.84
CA LYS A 89 0.13 5.77 -6.75
C LYS A 89 1.32 6.71 -6.60
N THR A 90 2.52 6.15 -6.64
CA THR A 90 3.77 6.90 -6.70
C THR A 90 4.58 6.45 -7.90
N ARG A 91 5.38 7.35 -8.43
CA ARG A 91 6.28 7.08 -9.54
C ARG A 91 7.66 7.58 -9.21
N ASN A 92 8.65 6.76 -9.53
CA ASN A 92 10.06 7.07 -9.33
C ASN A 92 10.76 7.02 -10.68
N VAL A 93 11.74 7.87 -10.86
CA VAL A 93 12.62 7.88 -12.03
C VAL A 93 14.05 7.82 -11.57
N TYR A 94 14.91 7.15 -12.35
CA TYR A 94 16.33 7.09 -12.04
C TYR A 94 17.16 6.97 -13.30
N ALA A 95 18.42 7.40 -13.19
CA ALA A 95 19.46 7.20 -14.18
C ALA A 95 20.63 6.48 -13.52
N ASP A 96 21.10 5.39 -14.10
CA ASP A 96 22.32 4.69 -13.72
C ASP A 96 23.43 5.06 -14.71
N TYR A 97 24.60 5.32 -14.18
CA TYR A 97 25.85 5.42 -14.94
C TYR A 97 26.80 4.33 -14.46
N TYR A 98 27.32 3.54 -15.41
CA TYR A 98 28.26 2.45 -15.18
C TYR A 98 29.63 2.87 -15.63
N THR A 99 30.64 2.68 -14.82
CA THR A 99 32.04 2.98 -15.15
C THR A 99 32.93 2.06 -14.33
N ASP A 100 34.18 1.97 -14.76
CA ASP A 100 35.22 1.27 -14.03
C ASP A 100 36.06 2.28 -13.21
N TYR A 101 36.33 1.96 -11.99
CA TYR A 101 37.20 2.74 -11.12
C TYR A 101 38.14 1.82 -10.34
N ASN A 102 39.47 1.94 -10.55
CA ASN A 102 40.49 1.09 -9.94
C ASN A 102 40.21 -0.42 -10.07
N ASP A 103 39.92 -0.88 -11.28
CA ASP A 103 39.62 -2.28 -11.63
C ASP A 103 38.33 -2.82 -10.94
N ALA A 104 37.49 -1.95 -10.41
CA ALA A 104 36.19 -2.30 -9.86
C ALA A 104 35.06 -1.69 -10.69
N ASP A 105 34.01 -2.49 -10.97
CA ASP A 105 32.77 -1.99 -11.58
C ASP A 105 32.08 -1.02 -10.61
N LEU A 106 31.81 0.19 -11.04
CA LEU A 106 31.11 1.22 -10.27
C LEU A 106 29.79 1.58 -10.94
N ARG A 107 28.71 1.53 -10.18
CA ARG A 107 27.41 2.06 -10.58
C ARG A 107 27.07 3.30 -9.77
N ILE A 108 26.82 4.41 -10.44
CA ILE A 108 26.33 5.64 -9.86
C ILE A 108 24.87 5.80 -10.26
N ARG A 109 23.96 5.87 -9.29
CA ARG A 109 22.54 6.08 -9.54
C ARG A 109 22.10 7.44 -9.02
N PHE A 110 21.45 8.20 -9.85
CA PHE A 110 20.72 9.42 -9.52
C PHE A 110 19.23 9.14 -9.65
N GLY A 111 18.46 9.49 -8.62
CA GLY A 111 17.05 9.20 -8.67
C GLY A 111 16.17 10.24 -8.00
N VAL A 112 14.90 10.21 -8.41
CA VAL A 112 13.83 11.00 -7.81
C VAL A 112 12.71 10.04 -7.44
N ASN A 113 12.47 9.89 -6.16
CA ASN A 113 11.31 9.17 -5.67
C ASN A 113 10.11 10.11 -5.64
N ASN A 114 8.94 9.55 -5.96
CA ASN A 114 7.68 10.27 -5.97
C ASN A 114 7.77 11.59 -6.75
N TYR A 115 8.21 11.53 -8.02
CA TYR A 115 8.40 12.74 -8.84
C TYR A 115 7.12 13.56 -9.02
N GLY A 116 5.93 12.93 -8.90
CA GLY A 116 4.63 13.59 -8.93
C GLY A 116 4.31 14.37 -7.65
N ASP A 117 5.13 14.23 -6.58
CA ASP A 117 4.91 14.85 -5.28
C ASP A 117 3.56 14.46 -4.64
N GLU A 118 3.09 13.24 -4.91
CA GLU A 118 1.85 12.71 -4.39
C GLU A 118 1.89 12.57 -2.86
N ARG A 119 0.80 12.92 -2.20
CA ARG A 119 0.62 12.73 -0.76
C ARG A 119 -0.14 11.46 -0.48
N ALA A 120 0.24 10.76 0.58
CA ALA A 120 -0.54 9.62 1.05
C ALA A 120 -1.97 10.09 1.39
N PRO A 121 -3.00 9.33 0.98
CA PRO A 121 -4.38 9.64 1.30
C PRO A 121 -4.64 9.62 2.81
N LEU A 122 -5.54 10.49 3.26
CA LEU A 122 -5.93 10.56 4.67
C LEU A 122 -6.60 9.27 5.13
N ALA A 123 -6.15 8.78 6.26
CA ALA A 123 -6.69 7.63 6.97
C ALA A 123 -6.74 7.93 8.48
N SER A 124 -7.55 7.19 9.25
CA SER A 124 -7.69 7.40 10.69
C SER A 124 -6.55 6.82 11.53
N SER A 125 -5.48 6.32 10.88
CA SER A 125 -4.31 5.81 11.58
C SER A 125 -3.58 6.91 12.35
N ARG A 126 -2.69 6.51 13.26
CA ARG A 126 -1.94 7.42 14.14
C ARG A 126 -1.22 8.56 13.40
N GLN A 127 -0.73 8.29 12.18
CA GLN A 127 -0.01 9.27 11.37
C GLN A 127 -0.90 10.01 10.36
N GLY A 128 -2.21 9.71 10.35
CA GLY A 128 -3.15 10.28 9.39
C GLY A 128 -3.14 9.62 8.02
N TYR A 129 -2.40 8.54 7.83
CA TYR A 129 -2.37 7.70 6.63
C TYR A 129 -1.98 6.27 7.01
N PHE A 130 -2.22 5.28 6.15
CA PHE A 130 -1.81 3.89 6.39
C PHE A 130 -0.32 3.71 6.12
N GLU A 131 0.49 3.78 7.18
CA GLU A 131 1.96 3.67 7.12
C GLU A 131 2.47 2.31 6.60
N ASP A 132 1.71 1.24 6.78
CA ASP A 132 2.04 -0.10 6.25
C ASP A 132 1.75 -0.24 4.75
N LEU A 133 0.99 0.68 4.17
CA LEU A 133 0.58 0.67 2.77
C LEU A 133 1.22 1.77 1.95
N ASP A 134 1.28 2.96 2.52
CA ASP A 134 1.59 4.19 1.82
C ASP A 134 2.81 4.84 2.44
N ASN A 135 3.64 5.41 1.61
CA ASN A 135 4.76 6.23 2.06
C ASN A 135 4.42 7.70 1.83
N ASN A 136 4.42 8.50 2.89
CA ASN A 136 4.17 9.93 2.83
C ASN A 136 5.44 10.76 2.61
N LEU A 137 6.56 10.11 2.26
CA LEU A 137 7.73 10.83 1.77
C LEU A 137 7.37 11.50 0.45
N ARG A 138 7.39 12.81 0.48
CA ARG A 138 7.19 13.68 -0.67
C ARG A 138 8.30 13.42 -1.70
N ARG A 139 8.32 14.19 -2.76
CA ARG A 139 9.42 14.14 -3.71
C ARG A 139 10.77 14.24 -2.99
N ASN A 140 11.64 13.26 -3.21
CA ASN A 140 12.99 13.28 -2.69
C ASN A 140 13.99 12.85 -3.77
N PHE A 141 15.16 13.43 -3.70
CA PHE A 141 16.27 13.16 -4.59
C PHE A 141 17.29 12.32 -3.85
N TYR A 142 17.91 11.38 -4.54
CA TYR A 142 18.95 10.56 -3.96
C TYR A 142 20.07 10.27 -4.95
N VAL A 143 21.24 9.99 -4.41
CA VAL A 143 22.38 9.42 -5.12
C VAL A 143 22.78 8.16 -4.41
N ASP A 144 23.02 7.10 -5.18
CA ASP A 144 23.44 5.79 -4.69
C ASP A 144 24.71 5.37 -5.44
N LEU A 145 25.67 4.82 -4.71
CA LEU A 145 26.95 4.32 -5.22
C LEU A 145 27.08 2.85 -4.86
N GLU A 146 27.33 2.02 -5.85
CA GLU A 146 27.45 0.57 -5.67
C GLU A 146 28.58 0.00 -6.49
#